data_0038b087e3b529aaa6bb6199bfe754dc
#
_entry.id   0038b087e3b529aaa6bb6199bfe754dc
#
_cell.length_a   1.000
_cell.length_b   1.000
_cell.length_c   1.000
_cell.angle_alpha   90.00
_cell.angle_beta   90.00
_cell.angle_gamma   90.00
#
_symmetry.space_group_name_H-M   'P 1'
#
loop_
_entity.id
_entity.type
_entity.pdbx_description
1 polymer ?
#
loop_
_entity_poly.entity_id
_entity_poly.type
_entity_poly.pdbx_seq_one_letter_code
_entity_poly.pdbx_strand_id
1 'polypeptide(L)'
;MQNFIVRNGGEQKPRKKHGCLWLVCLGALLYIGMCAWMGYLMGGMFSAPATKLEANSVYKLKLSGTLVEQGQEANPFAALLSSNPYYSQDETVGLDELLSNIRLAKTDDRILGIYLEGGSLSMAPASAKALRDALLDFKTSGKWIIAYASSYGQTNYYVASVADKIYLNPTASIDWNGLSAQKMYYTRLMDKLGIEMQILKVGTFKSAVEPYFRTSMSEADRLQTQQYIDGIWDEMKAAVSESRHISVEQLDQYADLYMGLQPQEKYVEYGFADTLLYVQDMDSVLRLYTGTKDYKLLSTNSLTLVERTPSKAKDKVAVIYAEGEITDNSGNGIVGTDMVKLIKKIGKDDDVKAVVLRVNSPGGSADASEQIWHAVQTLREKGLPVVVSMGDYAASGGYYISCGADYIFAEPTTLTGSIGIFGTVPNMSKILDKVGLDIDGVGTNAHSDLQTNMVYKGMNPEEFRMMQTMVERGYDLFTRRCAEGRHTTQEAIKQIGEGRVWLGKDALNIGLVDSLGNIDNAIEKAVELAALDNYRVAYYPEKTDPMEELLSMFDNTTDEERLLIKMREFASQPRVMALMPEVKIQ
;
A
#
# COMPACT_ATOMS: atom_id res chain seq x y z
N MET A 1 -59.83 -54.32 -64.35
CA MET A 1 -58.99 -55.40 -63.85
C MET A 1 -57.94 -54.88 -62.95
N GLN A 2 -57.74 -55.53 -61.85
CA GLN A 2 -56.73 -55.42 -60.82
C GLN A 2 -57.05 -54.48 -59.65
N ASN A 3 -57.30 -55.18 -58.56
CA ASN A 3 -57.54 -54.74 -57.21
C ASN A 3 -56.34 -54.13 -56.57
N PHE A 4 -56.49 -53.01 -55.85
CA PHE A 4 -55.54 -52.57 -54.88
C PHE A 4 -56.08 -52.73 -53.47
N ILE A 5 -55.43 -53.57 -52.68
CA ILE A 5 -55.64 -53.81 -51.28
C ILE A 5 -55.06 -52.70 -50.45
N VAL A 6 -55.86 -51.94 -49.68
CA VAL A 6 -55.35 -50.95 -48.70
C VAL A 6 -55.00 -51.72 -47.42
N ARG A 7 -53.73 -51.63 -47.01
CA ARG A 7 -53.26 -52.08 -45.68
C ARG A 7 -53.34 -50.94 -44.69
N ASN A 8 -54.13 -51.07 -43.66
CA ASN A 8 -54.14 -50.16 -42.50
C ASN A 8 -52.80 -50.18 -41.77
N GLY A 9 -52.15 -49.02 -41.69
CA GLY A 9 -51.00 -48.80 -40.85
C GLY A 9 -51.44 -48.38 -39.44
N GLY A 10 -51.14 -49.21 -38.47
CA GLY A 10 -51.39 -48.88 -37.07
C GLY A 10 -50.47 -47.75 -36.54
N GLU A 11 -51.05 -46.76 -35.93
CA GLU A 11 -50.38 -45.70 -35.22
C GLU A 11 -49.59 -46.25 -34.03
N GLN A 12 -48.26 -46.13 -34.08
CA GLN A 12 -47.41 -46.33 -32.89
C GLN A 12 -47.33 -45.02 -32.10
N LYS A 13 -47.90 -45.03 -30.90
CA LYS A 13 -47.73 -43.94 -29.91
C LYS A 13 -46.24 -43.80 -29.54
N PRO A 14 -45.67 -42.57 -29.47
CA PRO A 14 -44.29 -42.37 -29.05
C PRO A 14 -44.11 -42.74 -27.58
N ARG A 15 -43.18 -43.62 -27.27
CA ARG A 15 -42.74 -43.93 -25.90
C ARG A 15 -42.02 -42.71 -25.32
N LYS A 16 -42.60 -42.13 -24.24
CA LYS A 16 -41.98 -41.04 -23.46
C LYS A 16 -40.68 -41.53 -22.84
N LYS A 17 -39.54 -40.99 -23.32
CA LYS A 17 -38.21 -41.21 -22.75
C LYS A 17 -37.99 -40.29 -21.52
N HIS A 18 -38.69 -40.53 -20.42
CA HIS A 18 -38.49 -39.79 -19.18
C HIS A 18 -37.37 -40.37 -18.28
N GLY A 19 -36.86 -41.57 -18.55
CA GLY A 19 -35.85 -42.22 -17.73
C GLY A 19 -34.44 -41.61 -17.87
N CYS A 20 -34.08 -41.10 -19.05
CA CYS A 20 -32.76 -40.55 -19.28
C CYS A 20 -32.60 -39.14 -18.64
N LEU A 21 -33.69 -38.33 -18.63
CA LEU A 21 -33.66 -37.00 -18.00
C LEU A 21 -33.58 -37.14 -16.46
N TRP A 22 -34.21 -38.13 -15.88
CA TRP A 22 -34.15 -38.42 -14.44
C TRP A 22 -32.74 -38.86 -14.00
N LEU A 23 -32.02 -39.64 -14.79
CA LEU A 23 -30.67 -40.07 -14.51
C LEU A 23 -29.68 -38.90 -14.62
N VAL A 24 -29.85 -37.98 -15.57
CA VAL A 24 -29.05 -36.78 -15.69
C VAL A 24 -29.30 -35.82 -14.52
N CYS A 25 -30.56 -35.63 -14.13
CA CYS A 25 -30.89 -34.79 -12.96
C CYS A 25 -30.37 -35.39 -11.65
N LEU A 26 -30.45 -36.72 -11.47
CA LEU A 26 -29.90 -37.40 -10.30
C LEU A 26 -28.37 -37.31 -10.26
N GLY A 27 -27.69 -37.44 -11.41
CA GLY A 27 -26.25 -37.27 -11.54
C GLY A 27 -25.81 -35.84 -11.21
N ALA A 28 -26.54 -34.82 -11.68
CA ALA A 28 -26.29 -33.42 -11.36
C ALA A 28 -26.52 -33.12 -9.87
N LEU A 29 -27.57 -33.66 -9.25
CA LEU A 29 -27.82 -33.50 -7.81
C LEU A 29 -26.75 -34.20 -6.96
N LEU A 30 -26.29 -35.40 -7.36
CA LEU A 30 -25.19 -36.09 -6.69
C LEU A 30 -23.87 -35.33 -6.82
N TYR A 31 -23.61 -34.75 -8.00
CA TYR A 31 -22.41 -33.91 -8.24
C TYR A 31 -22.46 -32.62 -7.39
N ILE A 32 -23.60 -31.92 -7.36
CA ILE A 32 -23.80 -30.74 -6.52
C ILE A 32 -23.70 -31.11 -5.03
N GLY A 33 -24.27 -32.23 -4.60
CA GLY A 33 -24.15 -32.76 -3.25
C GLY A 33 -22.71 -33.13 -2.87
N MET A 34 -21.97 -33.72 -3.80
CA MET A 34 -20.54 -34.03 -3.62
C MET A 34 -19.69 -32.77 -3.57
N CYS A 35 -19.93 -31.78 -4.42
CA CYS A 35 -19.27 -30.49 -4.37
C CYS A 35 -19.57 -29.73 -3.07
N ALA A 36 -20.83 -29.72 -2.62
CA ALA A 36 -21.22 -29.11 -1.35
C ALA A 36 -20.62 -29.83 -0.14
N TRP A 37 -20.59 -31.18 -0.17
CA TRP A 37 -19.97 -32.00 0.87
C TRP A 37 -18.44 -31.84 0.89
N MET A 38 -17.82 -31.78 -0.29
CA MET A 38 -16.39 -31.50 -0.44
C MET A 38 -16.07 -30.09 0.03
N GLY A 39 -16.88 -29.08 -0.31
CA GLY A 39 -16.77 -27.70 0.19
C GLY A 39 -16.94 -27.62 1.71
N TYR A 40 -17.86 -28.37 2.30
CA TYR A 40 -18.05 -28.47 3.75
C TYR A 40 -16.86 -29.14 4.45
N LEU A 41 -16.35 -30.25 3.90
CA LEU A 41 -15.13 -30.91 4.40
C LEU A 41 -13.89 -30.03 4.24
N MET A 42 -13.74 -29.37 3.11
CA MET A 42 -12.64 -28.46 2.84
C MET A 42 -12.74 -27.21 3.74
N GLY A 43 -13.90 -26.58 3.88
CA GLY A 43 -14.10 -25.44 4.77
C GLY A 43 -13.78 -25.75 6.23
N GLY A 44 -14.12 -26.95 6.73
CA GLY A 44 -13.76 -27.40 8.07
C GLY A 44 -12.29 -27.81 8.24
N MET A 45 -11.62 -28.22 7.15
CA MET A 45 -10.19 -28.57 7.17
C MET A 45 -9.25 -27.36 7.01
N PHE A 46 -9.76 -26.25 6.43
CA PHE A 46 -8.94 -25.08 6.10
C PHE A 46 -9.18 -23.86 6.99
N SER A 47 -10.15 -23.90 7.90
CA SER A 47 -10.21 -22.92 8.98
C SER A 47 -9.07 -23.17 9.95
N ALA A 48 -8.08 -22.28 9.97
CA ALA A 48 -7.02 -22.35 10.98
C ALA A 48 -7.67 -22.35 12.37
N PRO A 49 -7.37 -23.32 13.25
CA PRO A 49 -7.97 -23.36 14.57
C PRO A 49 -7.59 -22.08 15.34
N ALA A 50 -8.58 -21.46 15.99
CA ALA A 50 -8.32 -20.30 16.83
C ALA A 50 -7.20 -20.59 17.83
N THR A 51 -6.20 -19.71 17.89
CA THR A 51 -5.08 -19.85 18.82
C THR A 51 -5.56 -19.59 20.24
N LYS A 52 -5.37 -20.56 21.12
CA LYS A 52 -5.66 -20.37 22.53
C LYS A 52 -4.48 -19.69 23.21
N LEU A 53 -4.74 -18.48 23.73
CA LEU A 53 -3.74 -17.73 24.48
C LEU A 53 -3.54 -18.38 25.87
N GLU A 54 -2.33 -18.85 26.13
CA GLU A 54 -1.94 -19.48 27.39
C GLU A 54 -1.20 -18.48 28.30
N ALA A 55 -1.17 -18.74 29.60
CA ALA A 55 -0.34 -17.98 30.52
C ALA A 55 1.15 -18.11 30.18
N ASN A 56 1.95 -17.11 30.55
CA ASN A 56 3.37 -17.04 30.25
C ASN A 56 3.70 -17.02 28.75
N SER A 57 2.83 -16.45 27.95
CA SER A 57 3.08 -16.23 26.54
C SER A 57 4.03 -15.05 26.33
N VAL A 58 4.83 -15.12 25.27
CA VAL A 58 5.69 -14.04 24.79
C VAL A 58 5.36 -13.80 23.31
N TYR A 59 5.07 -12.58 22.95
CA TYR A 59 4.86 -12.25 21.55
C TYR A 59 6.20 -12.20 20.81
N LYS A 60 6.44 -13.17 19.93
CA LYS A 60 7.59 -13.18 19.02
C LYS A 60 7.25 -12.40 17.76
N LEU A 61 7.64 -11.12 17.72
CA LEU A 61 7.49 -10.26 16.57
C LEU A 61 8.73 -10.37 15.69
N LYS A 62 8.60 -10.98 14.52
CA LYS A 62 9.68 -11.14 13.55
C LYS A 62 9.60 -10.02 12.50
N LEU A 63 10.69 -9.29 12.32
CA LEU A 63 10.81 -8.25 11.31
C LEU A 63 11.31 -8.86 9.98
N SER A 64 10.42 -9.49 9.20
CA SER A 64 10.76 -10.08 7.89
C SER A 64 9.59 -9.96 6.92
N GLY A 65 9.89 -9.91 5.61
CA GLY A 65 8.92 -9.78 4.54
C GLY A 65 8.74 -8.34 4.05
N THR A 66 7.58 -8.04 3.49
CA THR A 66 7.19 -6.70 3.04
C THR A 66 5.98 -6.21 3.83
N LEU A 67 6.10 -5.03 4.44
CA LEU A 67 5.01 -4.41 5.17
C LEU A 67 4.00 -3.80 4.20
N VAL A 68 2.72 -4.12 4.39
CA VAL A 68 1.57 -3.56 3.68
C VAL A 68 0.61 -2.93 4.67
N GLU A 69 -0.26 -2.04 4.22
CA GLU A 69 -1.21 -1.37 5.11
C GLU A 69 -2.21 -2.34 5.75
N GLN A 70 -2.77 -3.24 4.93
CA GLN A 70 -3.72 -4.25 5.37
C GLN A 70 -3.17 -5.65 5.08
N GLY A 71 -3.04 -6.49 6.11
CA GLY A 71 -2.65 -7.89 5.97
C GLY A 71 -3.71 -8.70 5.22
N GLN A 72 -3.28 -9.69 4.45
CA GLN A 72 -4.18 -10.65 3.81
C GLN A 72 -4.48 -11.78 4.78
N GLU A 73 -5.64 -12.44 4.63
CA GLU A 73 -5.90 -13.67 5.37
C GLU A 73 -4.88 -14.75 4.98
N ALA A 74 -4.40 -15.49 5.99
CA ALA A 74 -3.43 -16.55 5.74
C ALA A 74 -4.00 -17.57 4.75
N ASN A 75 -3.42 -17.65 3.55
CA ASN A 75 -3.84 -18.60 2.54
C ASN A 75 -3.41 -20.02 2.96
N PRO A 76 -4.34 -20.92 3.33
CA PRO A 76 -3.99 -22.27 3.76
C PRO A 76 -3.33 -23.10 2.65
N PHE A 77 -3.46 -22.68 1.39
CA PHE A 77 -2.82 -23.29 0.24
C PHE A 77 -1.42 -22.74 -0.04
N ALA A 78 -1.01 -21.64 0.61
CA ALA A 78 0.32 -21.07 0.43
C ALA A 78 1.42 -22.08 0.73
N ALA A 79 1.25 -22.92 1.76
CA ALA A 79 2.17 -24.01 2.09
C ALA A 79 2.25 -25.08 0.99
N LEU A 80 1.16 -25.37 0.30
CA LEU A 80 1.11 -26.30 -0.83
C LEU A 80 1.75 -25.69 -2.07
N LEU A 81 1.51 -24.41 -2.32
CA LEU A 81 2.06 -23.67 -3.46
C LEU A 81 3.55 -23.33 -3.25
N SER A 82 3.99 -23.08 -2.02
CA SER A 82 5.40 -22.81 -1.69
C SER A 82 6.34 -23.99 -1.95
N SER A 83 5.79 -25.20 -2.11
CA SER A 83 6.57 -26.36 -2.57
C SER A 83 6.96 -26.27 -4.06
N ASN A 84 6.38 -25.34 -4.82
CA ASN A 84 6.73 -25.07 -6.20
C ASN A 84 7.89 -24.06 -6.26
N PRO A 85 9.09 -24.41 -6.77
CA PRO A 85 10.25 -23.51 -6.81
C PRO A 85 10.04 -22.28 -7.72
N TYR A 86 8.98 -22.22 -8.50
CA TYR A 86 8.58 -21.06 -9.33
C TYR A 86 7.54 -20.16 -8.64
N TYR A 87 7.10 -20.51 -7.43
CA TYR A 87 6.12 -19.77 -6.67
C TYR A 87 6.81 -19.22 -5.40
N SER A 88 7.48 -18.09 -5.52
CA SER A 88 7.91 -17.29 -4.38
C SER A 88 6.83 -16.26 -4.12
N GLN A 89 5.95 -16.52 -3.17
CA GLN A 89 5.13 -15.46 -2.62
C GLN A 89 6.04 -14.67 -1.66
N ASP A 90 6.29 -13.40 -1.95
CA ASP A 90 6.93 -12.52 -0.97
C ASP A 90 6.06 -12.49 0.28
N GLU A 91 6.65 -12.83 1.44
CA GLU A 91 5.94 -12.84 2.70
C GLU A 91 5.48 -11.41 3.01
N THR A 92 4.18 -11.14 2.92
CA THR A 92 3.60 -9.84 3.28
C THR A 92 3.12 -9.86 4.73
N VAL A 93 3.29 -8.74 5.43
CA VAL A 93 2.86 -8.55 6.82
C VAL A 93 2.03 -7.29 6.91
N GLY A 94 0.82 -7.37 7.44
CA GLY A 94 -0.06 -6.23 7.61
C GLY A 94 0.35 -5.33 8.78
N LEU A 95 0.47 -4.03 8.53
CA LEU A 95 0.65 -3.05 9.60
C LEU A 95 -0.55 -3.07 10.57
N ASP A 96 -1.77 -3.19 10.05
CA ASP A 96 -3.00 -3.37 10.83
C ASP A 96 -2.90 -4.54 11.81
N GLU A 97 -2.35 -5.67 11.37
CA GLU A 97 -2.17 -6.86 12.19
C GLU A 97 -1.10 -6.67 13.26
N LEU A 98 0.05 -6.08 12.90
CA LEU A 98 1.12 -5.79 13.85
C LEU A 98 0.65 -4.86 14.95
N LEU A 99 0.01 -3.73 14.59
CA LEU A 99 -0.51 -2.76 15.56
C LEU A 99 -1.57 -3.39 16.46
N SER A 100 -2.47 -4.19 15.89
CA SER A 100 -3.52 -4.89 16.63
C SER A 100 -2.96 -5.93 17.60
N ASN A 101 -1.92 -6.68 17.19
CA ASN A 101 -1.26 -7.69 18.02
C ASN A 101 -0.45 -7.05 19.16
N ILE A 102 0.22 -5.92 18.91
CA ILE A 102 0.93 -5.16 19.94
C ILE A 102 -0.05 -4.61 20.99
N ARG A 103 -1.21 -4.11 20.57
CA ARG A 103 -2.28 -3.67 21.50
C ARG A 103 -2.84 -4.81 22.34
N LEU A 104 -3.06 -5.99 21.73
CA LEU A 104 -3.45 -7.18 22.49
C LEU A 104 -2.38 -7.56 23.50
N ALA A 105 -1.11 -7.58 23.08
CA ALA A 105 0.02 -7.88 23.96
C ALA A 105 0.15 -6.88 25.12
N LYS A 106 -0.16 -5.60 24.87
CA LYS A 106 -0.16 -4.56 25.91
C LYS A 106 -1.21 -4.83 27.01
N THR A 107 -2.42 -5.22 26.61
CA THR A 107 -3.59 -5.29 27.51
C THR A 107 -3.84 -6.66 28.13
N ASP A 108 -3.31 -7.74 27.56
CA ASP A 108 -3.54 -9.11 28.04
C ASP A 108 -2.41 -9.56 28.97
N ASP A 109 -2.73 -9.82 30.25
CA ASP A 109 -1.77 -10.20 31.29
C ASP A 109 -1.12 -11.57 31.05
N ARG A 110 -1.67 -12.41 30.17
CA ARG A 110 -1.07 -13.69 29.79
C ARG A 110 0.17 -13.51 28.93
N ILE A 111 0.34 -12.33 28.29
CA ILE A 111 1.52 -11.98 27.50
C ILE A 111 2.48 -11.18 28.39
N LEU A 112 3.66 -11.72 28.64
CA LEU A 112 4.64 -11.16 29.56
C LEU A 112 5.53 -10.08 28.94
N GLY A 113 5.76 -10.15 27.63
CA GLY A 113 6.64 -9.23 26.91
C GLY A 113 6.67 -9.50 25.41
N ILE A 114 7.48 -8.70 24.70
CA ILE A 114 7.75 -8.87 23.27
C ILE A 114 9.20 -9.31 23.07
N TYR A 115 9.38 -10.40 22.32
CA TYR A 115 10.66 -10.78 21.74
C TYR A 115 10.70 -10.33 20.29
N LEU A 116 11.44 -9.25 20.02
CA LEU A 116 11.63 -8.67 18.69
C LEU A 116 12.77 -9.40 17.99
N GLU A 117 12.45 -10.26 17.06
CA GLU A 117 13.42 -10.96 16.23
C GLU A 117 13.74 -10.13 14.98
N GLY A 118 14.98 -9.66 14.89
CA GLY A 118 15.44 -8.89 13.75
C GLY A 118 15.50 -9.72 12.48
N GLY A 119 15.31 -9.03 11.36
CA GLY A 119 15.34 -9.58 10.01
C GLY A 119 15.40 -8.48 8.97
N SER A 120 14.84 -8.73 7.80
CA SER A 120 14.77 -7.79 6.68
C SER A 120 13.30 -7.48 6.34
N LEU A 121 12.59 -6.81 7.24
CA LEU A 121 11.26 -6.30 6.92
C LEU A 121 11.41 -5.04 6.05
N SER A 122 10.93 -5.11 4.81
CA SER A 122 10.85 -3.96 3.91
C SER A 122 9.70 -3.06 4.35
N MET A 123 10.02 -1.85 4.79
CA MET A 123 9.04 -0.85 5.24
C MET A 123 9.58 0.55 5.00
N ALA A 124 8.69 1.48 4.71
CA ALA A 124 9.04 2.87 4.54
C ALA A 124 9.03 3.63 5.89
N PRO A 125 9.61 4.85 5.96
CA PRO A 125 9.86 5.54 7.22
C PRO A 125 8.63 5.83 8.08
N ALA A 126 7.49 6.18 7.48
CA ALA A 126 6.28 6.50 8.26
C ALA A 126 5.64 5.24 8.86
N SER A 127 5.60 4.15 8.11
CA SER A 127 5.16 2.83 8.61
C SER A 127 6.09 2.30 9.71
N ALA A 128 7.41 2.49 9.56
CA ALA A 128 8.39 2.14 10.59
C ALA A 128 8.16 2.95 11.87
N LYS A 129 7.83 4.25 11.73
CA LYS A 129 7.50 5.10 12.87
C LYS A 129 6.22 4.64 13.57
N ALA A 130 5.15 4.36 12.82
CA ALA A 130 3.90 3.85 13.39
C ALA A 130 4.12 2.56 14.19
N LEU A 131 4.91 1.62 13.66
CA LEU A 131 5.29 0.39 14.37
C LEU A 131 6.11 0.69 15.63
N ARG A 132 7.08 1.59 15.53
CA ARG A 132 7.90 2.03 16.67
C ARG A 132 7.06 2.66 17.76
N ASP A 133 6.14 3.56 17.41
CA ASP A 133 5.26 4.24 18.36
C ASP A 133 4.35 3.25 19.09
N ALA A 134 3.83 2.23 18.39
CA ALA A 134 3.07 1.15 19.01
C ALA A 134 3.90 0.33 20.02
N LEU A 135 5.18 0.09 19.74
CA LEU A 135 6.10 -0.57 20.67
C LEU A 135 6.42 0.32 21.89
N LEU A 136 6.57 1.64 21.70
CA LEU A 136 6.72 2.59 22.80
C LEU A 136 5.47 2.66 23.66
N ASP A 137 4.28 2.67 23.05
CA ASP A 137 3.02 2.59 23.75
C ASP A 137 2.87 1.27 24.53
N PHE A 138 3.30 0.14 23.95
CA PHE A 138 3.35 -1.15 24.65
C PHE A 138 4.19 -1.05 25.93
N LYS A 139 5.35 -0.38 25.92
CA LYS A 139 6.23 -0.22 27.10
C LYS A 139 5.53 0.52 28.25
N THR A 140 4.52 1.34 28.00
CA THR A 140 3.73 2.01 29.05
C THR A 140 2.98 1.01 29.96
N SER A 141 2.80 -0.24 29.52
CA SER A 141 2.25 -1.33 30.37
C SER A 141 3.21 -1.84 31.43
N GLY A 142 4.49 -1.44 31.38
CA GLY A 142 5.55 -1.98 32.25
C GLY A 142 6.09 -3.34 31.81
N LYS A 143 5.61 -3.89 30.69
CA LYS A 143 6.12 -5.13 30.10
C LYS A 143 7.39 -4.87 29.29
N TRP A 144 8.26 -5.85 29.21
CA TRP A 144 9.56 -5.75 28.58
C TRP A 144 9.53 -6.00 27.05
N ILE A 145 10.47 -5.37 26.35
CA ILE A 145 10.81 -5.66 24.95
C ILE A 145 12.29 -6.04 24.92
N ILE A 146 12.61 -7.22 24.44
CA ILE A 146 13.99 -7.61 24.14
C ILE A 146 14.14 -7.89 22.64
N ALA A 147 15.26 -7.48 22.08
CA ALA A 147 15.53 -7.64 20.66
C ALA A 147 16.76 -8.54 20.44
N TYR A 148 16.71 -9.33 19.37
CA TYR A 148 17.84 -10.11 18.89
C TYR A 148 17.90 -10.08 17.37
N ALA A 149 19.10 -9.95 16.81
CA ALA A 149 19.29 -10.08 15.37
C ALA A 149 20.64 -10.71 14.99
N SER A 150 20.64 -11.36 13.81
CA SER A 150 21.87 -11.70 13.10
C SER A 150 22.42 -10.52 12.30
N SER A 151 21.57 -9.55 11.93
CA SER A 151 21.93 -8.26 11.34
C SER A 151 20.71 -7.34 11.36
N TYR A 152 20.95 -6.04 11.27
CA TYR A 152 19.92 -5.02 11.10
C TYR A 152 20.23 -4.12 9.89
N GLY A 153 19.28 -4.00 8.96
CA GLY A 153 19.19 -2.83 8.11
C GLY A 153 18.75 -1.61 8.93
N GLN A 154 19.09 -0.41 8.48
CA GLN A 154 18.93 0.84 9.21
C GLN A 154 17.49 1.08 9.73
N THR A 155 16.47 0.89 8.88
CA THR A 155 15.06 1.07 9.25
C THR A 155 14.61 0.03 10.28
N ASN A 156 15.08 -1.23 10.17
CA ASN A 156 14.77 -2.28 11.13
C ASN A 156 15.46 -2.02 12.49
N TYR A 157 16.68 -1.48 12.47
CA TYR A 157 17.36 -1.03 13.69
C TYR A 157 16.61 0.13 14.36
N TYR A 158 16.15 1.10 13.58
CA TYR A 158 15.33 2.21 14.08
C TYR A 158 14.11 1.69 14.88
N VAL A 159 13.40 0.69 14.37
CA VAL A 159 12.30 0.04 15.10
C VAL A 159 12.80 -0.71 16.32
N ALA A 160 13.87 -1.51 16.19
CA ALA A 160 14.39 -2.33 17.28
C ALA A 160 15.01 -1.53 18.42
N SER A 161 15.44 -0.28 18.15
CA SER A 161 16.13 0.56 19.14
C SER A 161 15.27 0.93 20.37
N VAL A 162 13.94 0.71 20.33
CA VAL A 162 13.04 0.86 21.49
C VAL A 162 13.20 -0.22 22.54
N ALA A 163 13.85 -1.35 22.20
CA ALA A 163 13.98 -2.48 23.09
C ALA A 163 14.78 -2.14 24.37
N ASP A 164 14.40 -2.74 25.49
CA ASP A 164 15.10 -2.59 26.78
C ASP A 164 16.51 -3.18 26.72
N LYS A 165 16.66 -4.26 25.91
CA LYS A 165 17.95 -4.87 25.60
C LYS A 165 18.00 -5.32 24.15
N ILE A 166 19.13 -5.07 23.51
CA ILE A 166 19.44 -5.50 22.15
C ILE A 166 20.63 -6.46 22.18
N TYR A 167 20.37 -7.70 21.81
CA TYR A 167 21.37 -8.73 21.65
C TYR A 167 21.71 -8.91 20.17
N LEU A 168 22.98 -9.03 19.84
CA LEU A 168 23.44 -9.24 18.48
C LEU A 168 24.27 -10.51 18.37
N ASN A 169 24.13 -11.17 17.21
CA ASN A 169 25.04 -12.27 16.88
C ASN A 169 26.49 -11.77 16.83
N PRO A 170 27.48 -12.53 17.32
CA PRO A 170 28.89 -12.14 17.24
C PRO A 170 29.44 -11.91 15.82
N THR A 171 28.69 -12.27 14.78
CA THR A 171 29.02 -12.01 13.37
C THR A 171 28.03 -11.03 12.70
N ALA A 172 27.18 -10.36 13.49
CA ALA A 172 26.17 -9.46 12.98
C ALA A 172 26.77 -8.19 12.34
N SER A 173 25.94 -7.52 11.55
CA SER A 173 26.16 -6.14 11.10
C SER A 173 24.95 -5.27 11.42
N ILE A 174 25.20 -4.00 11.69
CA ILE A 174 24.15 -2.97 11.77
C ILE A 174 24.45 -1.94 10.68
N ASP A 175 23.53 -1.79 9.74
CA ASP A 175 23.60 -0.69 8.78
C ASP A 175 23.13 0.58 9.49
N TRP A 176 24.03 1.55 9.55
CA TRP A 176 23.76 2.90 10.05
C TRP A 176 24.65 3.86 9.28
N ASN A 177 24.19 4.27 8.09
CA ASN A 177 25.02 4.90 7.07
C ASN A 177 24.40 6.19 6.52
N GLY A 178 23.27 6.64 7.08
CA GLY A 178 22.50 7.76 6.55
C GLY A 178 21.60 7.35 5.39
N LEU A 179 21.00 8.35 4.75
CA LEU A 179 20.09 8.17 3.64
C LEU A 179 20.65 8.75 2.35
N SER A 180 20.42 8.09 1.25
CA SER A 180 20.72 8.60 -0.08
C SER A 180 19.54 8.44 -1.02
N ALA A 181 19.39 9.37 -1.97
CA ALA A 181 18.38 9.30 -3.01
C ALA A 181 19.04 9.38 -4.38
N GLN A 182 18.86 8.37 -5.19
CA GLN A 182 19.40 8.30 -6.54
C GLN A 182 18.29 8.12 -7.55
N LYS A 183 18.39 8.79 -8.69
CA LYS A 183 17.43 8.71 -9.81
C LYS A 183 18.14 8.31 -11.08
N MET A 184 17.53 7.38 -11.81
CA MET A 184 18.02 6.98 -13.13
C MET A 184 17.36 7.85 -14.21
N TYR A 185 18.14 8.28 -15.20
CA TYR A 185 17.70 9.12 -16.31
C TYR A 185 17.77 8.36 -17.62
N TYR A 186 16.67 8.32 -18.35
CA TYR A 186 16.50 7.51 -19.55
C TYR A 186 16.67 8.28 -20.85
N THR A 187 16.84 9.60 -20.82
CA THR A 187 16.91 10.48 -21.98
C THR A 187 17.88 9.98 -23.05
N ARG A 188 19.11 9.66 -22.65
CA ARG A 188 20.12 9.17 -23.61
C ARG A 188 19.80 7.79 -24.19
N LEU A 189 19.13 6.92 -23.43
CA LEU A 189 18.67 5.63 -23.94
C LEU A 189 17.55 5.84 -24.97
N MET A 190 16.58 6.68 -24.64
CA MET A 190 15.46 7.00 -25.53
C MET A 190 15.93 7.62 -26.84
N ASP A 191 16.89 8.56 -26.79
CA ASP A 191 17.52 9.14 -27.96
C ASP A 191 18.14 8.07 -28.88
N LYS A 192 18.88 7.12 -28.29
CA LYS A 192 19.48 6.00 -29.06
C LYS A 192 18.42 5.11 -29.72
N LEU A 193 17.30 4.89 -29.02
CA LEU A 193 16.18 4.11 -29.56
C LEU A 193 15.40 4.89 -30.62
N GLY A 194 15.43 6.22 -30.59
CA GLY A 194 14.64 7.09 -31.46
C GLY A 194 13.24 7.35 -30.87
N ILE A 195 13.16 7.41 -29.55
CA ILE A 195 11.92 7.77 -28.82
C ILE A 195 12.15 9.13 -28.19
N GLU A 196 11.21 10.04 -28.38
CA GLU A 196 11.23 11.36 -27.78
C GLU A 196 9.98 11.53 -26.91
N MET A 197 10.18 11.88 -25.62
CA MET A 197 9.05 12.11 -24.73
C MET A 197 8.56 13.55 -24.84
N GLN A 198 7.34 13.74 -25.24
CA GLN A 198 6.65 15.03 -25.25
C GLN A 198 6.07 15.25 -23.85
N ILE A 199 6.64 16.22 -23.12
CA ILE A 199 6.32 16.47 -21.71
C ILE A 199 5.39 17.66 -21.60
N LEU A 200 4.24 17.44 -21.00
CA LEU A 200 3.23 18.42 -20.64
C LEU A 200 3.20 18.51 -19.11
N LYS A 201 3.54 19.64 -18.51
CA LYS A 201 3.56 19.76 -17.05
C LYS A 201 3.22 21.16 -16.57
N VAL A 202 2.73 21.23 -15.34
CA VAL A 202 2.62 22.46 -14.56
C VAL A 202 3.35 22.28 -13.23
N GLY A 203 4.17 23.26 -12.89
CA GLY A 203 4.89 23.32 -11.62
C GLY A 203 6.38 23.04 -11.76
N THR A 204 7.17 23.87 -11.06
CA THR A 204 8.63 23.85 -11.05
C THR A 204 9.17 22.57 -10.42
N PHE A 205 8.50 22.09 -9.37
CA PHE A 205 8.91 20.94 -8.56
C PHE A 205 8.32 19.59 -9.04
N LYS A 206 7.47 19.58 -10.10
CA LYS A 206 6.92 18.32 -10.63
C LYS A 206 7.97 17.56 -11.41
N SER A 207 8.85 16.89 -10.69
CA SER A 207 10.06 16.25 -11.20
C SER A 207 9.90 14.79 -11.64
N ALA A 208 8.70 14.19 -11.49
CA ALA A 208 8.42 12.81 -11.91
C ALA A 208 8.77 12.53 -13.38
N VAL A 209 8.71 13.55 -14.24
CA VAL A 209 8.99 13.46 -15.67
C VAL A 209 10.43 13.77 -16.04
N GLU A 210 11.26 14.29 -15.14
CA GLU A 210 12.66 14.67 -15.42
C GLU A 210 13.52 13.52 -15.96
N PRO A 211 13.35 12.26 -15.52
CA PRO A 211 14.10 11.13 -16.05
C PRO A 211 13.99 10.94 -17.57
N TYR A 212 12.93 11.46 -18.18
CA TYR A 212 12.64 11.29 -19.60
C TYR A 212 13.19 12.39 -20.51
N PHE A 213 13.58 13.56 -19.96
CA PHE A 213 14.07 14.67 -20.76
C PHE A 213 15.31 15.37 -20.20
N ARG A 214 15.80 14.94 -19.03
CA ARG A 214 17.03 15.43 -18.41
C ARG A 214 18.04 14.29 -18.27
N THR A 215 19.26 14.65 -17.90
CA THR A 215 20.35 13.69 -17.59
C THR A 215 20.82 13.81 -16.13
N SER A 216 20.21 14.69 -15.35
CA SER A 216 20.49 14.93 -13.93
C SER A 216 19.31 15.66 -13.29
N MET A 217 19.23 15.65 -11.96
CA MET A 217 18.24 16.43 -11.20
C MET A 217 18.31 17.91 -11.55
N SER A 218 17.15 18.56 -11.66
CA SER A 218 17.06 20.01 -11.61
C SER A 218 17.44 20.54 -10.23
N GLU A 219 17.71 21.85 -10.11
CA GLU A 219 17.92 22.49 -8.80
C GLU A 219 16.72 22.32 -7.88
N ALA A 220 15.50 22.48 -8.41
CA ALA A 220 14.27 22.31 -7.66
C ALA A 220 14.10 20.87 -7.17
N ASP A 221 14.36 19.87 -8.03
CA ASP A 221 14.28 18.47 -7.66
C ASP A 221 15.34 18.07 -6.63
N ARG A 222 16.57 18.59 -6.80
CA ARG A 222 17.65 18.38 -5.83
C ARG A 222 17.31 18.98 -4.47
N LEU A 223 16.78 20.21 -4.45
CA LEU A 223 16.39 20.90 -3.22
C LEU A 223 15.31 20.12 -2.46
N GLN A 224 14.21 19.76 -3.10
CA GLN A 224 13.14 19.02 -2.42
C GLN A 224 13.59 17.64 -1.98
N THR A 225 14.39 16.95 -2.81
CA THR A 225 14.89 15.61 -2.47
C THR A 225 15.80 15.67 -1.25
N GLN A 226 16.72 16.64 -1.19
CA GLN A 226 17.60 16.83 -0.03
C GLN A 226 16.76 17.13 1.23
N GLN A 227 15.80 18.04 1.15
CA GLN A 227 14.98 18.41 2.30
C GLN A 227 14.25 17.23 2.92
N TYR A 228 13.64 16.35 2.11
CA TYR A 228 12.89 15.24 2.72
C TYR A 228 13.81 14.11 3.20
N ILE A 229 14.97 13.81 2.56
CA ILE A 229 15.88 12.82 3.12
C ILE A 229 16.54 13.32 4.41
N ASP A 230 16.93 14.60 4.48
CA ASP A 230 17.45 15.19 5.70
C ASP A 230 16.41 15.12 6.83
N GLY A 231 15.18 15.48 6.53
CA GLY A 231 14.12 15.47 7.54
C GLY A 231 13.74 14.07 8.03
N ILE A 232 13.80 13.03 7.19
CA ILE A 232 13.63 11.64 7.60
C ILE A 232 14.82 11.20 8.47
N TRP A 233 16.04 11.53 8.05
CA TRP A 233 17.26 11.19 8.80
C TRP A 233 17.28 11.83 10.19
N ASP A 234 16.91 13.10 10.28
CA ASP A 234 16.81 13.81 11.57
C ASP A 234 15.80 13.15 12.52
N GLU A 235 14.63 12.71 12.01
CA GLU A 235 13.63 11.98 12.79
C GLU A 235 14.20 10.66 13.30
N MET A 236 14.88 9.90 12.44
CA MET A 236 15.49 8.62 12.82
C MET A 236 16.59 8.82 13.88
N LYS A 237 17.48 9.81 13.71
CA LYS A 237 18.54 10.12 14.68
C LYS A 237 17.96 10.53 16.02
N ALA A 238 16.98 11.43 16.03
CA ALA A 238 16.34 11.90 17.27
C ALA A 238 15.73 10.74 18.06
N ALA A 239 15.00 9.86 17.38
CA ALA A 239 14.34 8.72 18.00
C ALA A 239 15.32 7.66 18.53
N VAL A 240 16.40 7.37 17.80
CA VAL A 240 17.45 6.45 18.26
C VAL A 240 18.25 7.07 19.40
N SER A 241 18.56 8.38 19.32
CA SER A 241 19.23 9.13 20.39
C SER A 241 18.45 9.02 21.72
N GLU A 242 17.15 9.23 21.69
CA GLU A 242 16.28 9.12 22.86
C GLU A 242 16.31 7.72 23.46
N SER A 243 16.18 6.68 22.64
CA SER A 243 16.07 5.29 23.11
C SER A 243 17.39 4.67 23.52
N ARG A 244 18.49 5.02 22.87
CA ARG A 244 19.82 4.42 23.09
C ARG A 244 20.78 5.31 23.85
N HIS A 245 20.39 6.56 24.17
CA HIS A 245 21.20 7.55 24.86
C HIS A 245 22.55 7.85 24.16
N ILE A 246 22.51 7.84 22.81
CA ILE A 246 23.62 8.23 21.94
C ILE A 246 23.30 9.63 21.41
N SER A 247 24.22 10.58 21.49
CA SER A 247 23.88 11.93 20.99
C SER A 247 23.67 11.95 19.46
N VAL A 248 22.88 12.90 18.98
CA VAL A 248 22.59 13.04 17.53
C VAL A 248 23.87 13.24 16.75
N GLU A 249 24.82 14.01 17.30
CA GLU A 249 26.13 14.26 16.69
C GLU A 249 26.99 12.99 16.62
N GLN A 250 26.91 12.13 17.65
CA GLN A 250 27.60 10.83 17.63
C GLN A 250 26.98 9.90 16.61
N LEU A 251 25.63 9.90 16.48
CA LEU A 251 24.95 9.09 15.47
C LEU A 251 25.34 9.48 14.04
N ASP A 252 25.54 10.77 13.75
CA ASP A 252 26.07 11.23 12.46
C ASP A 252 27.53 10.78 12.25
N GLN A 253 28.38 10.93 13.28
CA GLN A 253 29.77 10.47 13.21
C GLN A 253 29.85 8.97 12.95
N TYR A 254 28.99 8.17 13.59
CA TYR A 254 28.95 6.73 13.39
C TYR A 254 28.42 6.35 12.00
N ALA A 255 27.50 7.13 11.44
CA ALA A 255 27.04 6.93 10.06
C ALA A 255 28.20 7.16 9.07
N ASP A 256 29.01 8.19 9.27
CA ASP A 256 30.21 8.47 8.45
C ASP A 256 31.29 7.39 8.54
N LEU A 257 31.32 6.59 9.62
CA LEU A 257 32.24 5.45 9.75
C LEU A 257 31.78 4.21 8.95
N TYR A 258 30.62 4.26 8.31
CA TYR A 258 30.01 3.11 7.65
C TYR A 258 29.85 1.89 8.59
N MET A 259 28.91 2.02 9.52
CA MET A 259 28.77 1.06 10.65
C MET A 259 28.68 -0.41 10.23
N GLY A 260 28.05 -0.74 9.10
CA GLY A 260 27.96 -2.12 8.61
C GLY A 260 29.30 -2.82 8.36
N LEU A 261 30.42 -2.07 8.30
CA LEU A 261 31.79 -2.60 8.13
C LEU A 261 32.61 -2.57 9.42
N GLN A 262 32.04 -2.08 10.53
CA GLN A 262 32.78 -2.03 11.81
C GLN A 262 32.83 -3.40 12.49
N PRO A 263 33.89 -3.68 13.30
CA PRO A 263 33.93 -4.86 14.16
C PRO A 263 32.73 -4.89 15.13
N GLN A 264 32.23 -6.08 15.44
CA GLN A 264 31.01 -6.27 16.21
C GLN A 264 31.09 -5.68 17.63
N GLU A 265 32.26 -5.68 18.24
CA GLU A 265 32.50 -5.09 19.56
C GLU A 265 32.21 -3.58 19.56
N LYS A 266 32.34 -2.91 18.41
CA LYS A 266 32.03 -1.48 18.26
C LYS A 266 30.54 -1.19 18.39
N TYR A 267 29.66 -2.12 18.03
CA TYR A 267 28.23 -1.93 18.23
C TYR A 267 27.87 -1.87 19.73
N VAL A 268 28.58 -2.62 20.55
CA VAL A 268 28.40 -2.58 22.02
C VAL A 268 29.09 -1.32 22.59
N GLU A 269 30.33 -1.02 22.17
CA GLU A 269 31.07 0.17 22.60
C GLU A 269 30.32 1.47 22.30
N TYR A 270 29.71 1.55 21.12
CA TYR A 270 28.97 2.74 20.66
C TYR A 270 27.51 2.79 21.13
N GLY A 271 27.04 1.76 21.84
CA GLY A 271 25.70 1.72 22.44
C GLY A 271 24.59 1.27 21.50
N PHE A 272 24.92 0.81 20.27
CA PHE A 272 23.91 0.25 19.36
C PHE A 272 23.35 -1.09 19.86
N ALA A 273 24.15 -1.88 20.54
CA ALA A 273 23.75 -3.13 21.16
C ALA A 273 24.19 -3.19 22.63
N ASP A 274 23.57 -4.09 23.39
CA ASP A 274 23.92 -4.29 24.80
C ASP A 274 24.91 -5.45 24.98
N THR A 275 24.81 -6.50 24.15
CA THR A 275 25.64 -7.69 24.29
C THR A 275 25.70 -8.48 22.99
N LEU A 276 26.84 -9.09 22.71
CA LEU A 276 26.98 -10.09 21.65
C LEU A 276 26.59 -11.48 22.21
N LEU A 277 25.67 -12.18 21.52
CA LEU A 277 25.10 -13.45 21.98
C LEU A 277 24.72 -14.33 20.79
N TYR A 278 24.92 -15.62 20.87
CA TYR A 278 24.41 -16.53 19.85
C TYR A 278 22.90 -16.79 20.03
N VAL A 279 22.18 -17.06 18.94
CA VAL A 279 20.72 -17.29 18.97
C VAL A 279 20.34 -18.46 19.88
N GLN A 280 21.20 -19.46 20.00
CA GLN A 280 21.00 -20.63 20.88
C GLN A 280 20.88 -20.26 22.36
N ASP A 281 21.49 -19.15 22.75
CA ASP A 281 21.49 -18.70 24.15
C ASP A 281 20.26 -17.84 24.48
N MET A 282 19.49 -17.42 23.45
CA MET A 282 18.29 -16.59 23.65
C MET A 282 17.21 -17.30 24.50
N ASP A 283 17.13 -18.63 24.48
CA ASP A 283 16.22 -19.35 25.37
C ASP A 283 16.55 -19.08 26.87
N SER A 284 17.83 -19.01 27.22
CA SER A 284 18.24 -18.66 28.59
C SER A 284 17.87 -17.22 28.95
N VAL A 285 18.00 -16.29 28.02
CA VAL A 285 17.57 -14.89 28.21
C VAL A 285 16.06 -14.83 28.41
N LEU A 286 15.28 -15.50 27.57
CA LEU A 286 13.82 -15.51 27.67
C LEU A 286 13.34 -16.11 28.98
N ARG A 287 13.97 -17.19 29.46
CA ARG A 287 13.69 -17.78 30.81
C ARG A 287 13.96 -16.79 31.92
N LEU A 288 15.01 -15.99 31.81
CA LEU A 288 15.33 -14.96 32.81
C LEU A 288 14.22 -13.91 32.85
N TYR A 289 13.77 -13.41 31.70
CA TYR A 289 12.75 -12.35 31.59
C TYR A 289 11.34 -12.85 31.93
N THR A 290 11.01 -14.09 31.59
CA THR A 290 9.71 -14.70 31.91
C THR A 290 9.62 -15.24 33.33
N GLY A 291 10.76 -15.48 33.99
CA GLY A 291 10.83 -16.13 35.32
C GLY A 291 10.43 -17.62 35.33
N THR A 292 10.26 -18.24 34.16
CA THR A 292 9.80 -19.62 34.04
C THR A 292 10.51 -20.36 32.89
N LYS A 293 10.55 -21.68 32.99
CA LYS A 293 11.00 -22.54 31.88
C LYS A 293 9.88 -22.88 30.90
N ASP A 294 8.62 -22.72 31.33
CA ASP A 294 7.42 -23.10 30.58
C ASP A 294 6.75 -21.86 30.01
N TYR A 295 7.46 -21.12 29.16
CA TYR A 295 6.90 -20.01 28.39
C TYR A 295 6.52 -20.45 26.97
N LYS A 296 5.60 -19.72 26.32
CA LYS A 296 5.13 -19.97 24.95
C LYS A 296 5.50 -18.81 24.05
N LEU A 297 6.16 -19.09 22.92
CA LEU A 297 6.37 -18.09 21.87
C LEU A 297 5.17 -18.10 20.91
N LEU A 298 4.54 -16.93 20.74
CA LEU A 298 3.44 -16.72 19.81
C LEU A 298 3.93 -15.86 18.64
N SER A 299 3.88 -16.39 17.44
CA SER A 299 4.18 -15.62 16.22
C SER A 299 3.08 -14.59 15.94
N THR A 300 3.34 -13.65 15.02
CA THR A 300 2.35 -12.68 14.52
C THR A 300 1.08 -13.39 14.04
N ASN A 301 1.22 -14.40 13.18
CA ASN A 301 0.06 -15.17 12.67
C ASN A 301 -0.71 -15.88 13.79
N SER A 302 -0.01 -16.49 14.76
CA SER A 302 -0.67 -17.15 15.90
C SER A 302 -1.46 -16.14 16.74
N LEU A 303 -0.92 -14.94 16.95
CA LEU A 303 -1.56 -13.91 17.75
C LEU A 303 -2.73 -13.25 17.01
N THR A 304 -2.66 -13.13 15.69
CA THR A 304 -3.77 -12.67 14.83
C THR A 304 -4.98 -13.63 14.90
N LEU A 305 -4.71 -14.95 15.05
CA LEU A 305 -5.75 -15.98 15.18
C LEU A 305 -6.32 -16.12 16.60
N VAL A 306 -5.86 -15.33 17.57
CA VAL A 306 -6.47 -15.31 18.91
C VAL A 306 -7.88 -14.73 18.80
N GLU A 307 -8.86 -15.47 19.27
CA GLU A 307 -10.25 -15.05 19.29
C GLU A 307 -10.42 -13.77 20.13
N ARG A 308 -10.82 -12.72 19.49
CA ARG A 308 -11.12 -11.42 20.13
C ARG A 308 -12.64 -11.29 20.24
N THR A 309 -13.11 -10.89 21.40
CA THR A 309 -14.55 -10.63 21.56
C THR A 309 -14.94 -9.43 20.68
N PRO A 310 -15.72 -9.64 19.62
CA PRO A 310 -16.14 -8.53 18.76
C PRO A 310 -16.96 -7.53 19.56
N SER A 311 -16.75 -6.24 19.33
CA SER A 311 -17.65 -5.22 19.86
C SER A 311 -19.07 -5.46 19.30
N LYS A 312 -20.05 -5.50 20.20
CA LYS A 312 -21.48 -5.64 19.85
C LYS A 312 -22.10 -4.28 19.47
N ALA A 313 -21.32 -3.22 19.43
CA ALA A 313 -21.80 -1.91 19.04
C ALA A 313 -22.39 -1.96 17.62
N LYS A 314 -23.54 -1.31 17.47
CA LYS A 314 -24.20 -1.16 16.19
C LYS A 314 -23.47 -0.14 15.33
N ASP A 315 -23.12 1.01 15.94
CA ASP A 315 -22.46 2.11 15.26
C ASP A 315 -21.04 1.73 14.81
N LYS A 316 -20.70 2.10 13.57
CA LYS A 316 -19.44 1.75 12.92
C LYS A 316 -18.62 2.99 12.59
N VAL A 317 -17.31 2.90 12.80
CA VAL A 317 -16.31 3.71 12.11
C VAL A 317 -15.76 2.88 10.97
N ALA A 318 -15.97 3.32 9.73
CA ALA A 318 -15.48 2.62 8.54
C ALA A 318 -14.07 3.10 8.21
N VAL A 319 -13.09 2.20 8.22
CA VAL A 319 -11.73 2.46 7.75
C VAL A 319 -11.58 1.95 6.33
N ILE A 320 -11.30 2.86 5.39
CA ILE A 320 -11.11 2.55 3.97
C ILE A 320 -9.63 2.65 3.65
N TYR A 321 -9.02 1.55 3.22
CA TYR A 321 -7.63 1.56 2.74
C TYR A 321 -7.57 1.98 1.27
N ALA A 322 -6.76 3.01 0.99
CA ALA A 322 -6.44 3.52 -0.34
C ALA A 322 -4.93 3.41 -0.53
N GLU A 323 -4.47 2.20 -0.93
CA GLU A 323 -3.07 1.85 -1.05
C GLU A 323 -2.66 1.64 -2.52
N GLY A 324 -1.52 2.20 -2.91
CA GLY A 324 -0.92 2.06 -4.23
C GLY A 324 -1.26 3.18 -5.21
N GLU A 325 -0.90 2.97 -6.48
CA GLU A 325 -1.15 3.92 -7.56
C GLU A 325 -2.65 4.03 -7.89
N ILE A 326 -3.12 5.25 -8.18
CA ILE A 326 -4.51 5.49 -8.57
C ILE A 326 -4.66 5.28 -10.08
N THR A 327 -5.52 4.35 -10.47
CA THR A 327 -5.83 3.99 -11.86
C THR A 327 -7.32 4.21 -12.16
N ASP A 328 -7.70 4.29 -13.44
CA ASP A 328 -9.10 4.57 -13.80
C ASP A 328 -10.02 3.36 -13.60
N ASN A 329 -9.76 2.26 -14.32
CA ASN A 329 -10.70 1.13 -14.41
C ASN A 329 -10.09 -0.25 -14.13
N SER A 330 -8.77 -0.35 -14.12
CA SER A 330 -8.04 -1.61 -13.91
C SER A 330 -6.62 -1.32 -13.46
N GLY A 331 -5.99 -2.26 -12.78
CA GLY A 331 -4.62 -2.17 -12.32
C GLY A 331 -4.47 -2.70 -10.90
N ASN A 332 -3.22 -2.71 -10.42
CA ASN A 332 -2.89 -3.00 -9.03
C ASN A 332 -2.91 -1.69 -8.24
N GLY A 333 -3.53 -1.66 -7.09
CA GLY A 333 -3.63 -0.48 -6.23
C GLY A 333 -5.05 0.09 -6.18
N ILE A 334 -5.19 1.41 -6.26
CA ILE A 334 -6.47 2.11 -6.11
C ILE A 334 -7.16 2.19 -7.49
N VAL A 335 -8.09 1.29 -7.75
CA VAL A 335 -8.94 1.34 -8.96
C VAL A 335 -10.08 2.33 -8.71
N GLY A 336 -10.11 3.46 -9.43
CA GLY A 336 -11.01 4.58 -9.19
C GLY A 336 -12.48 4.19 -9.22
N THR A 337 -12.90 3.39 -10.23
CA THR A 337 -14.29 2.92 -10.32
C THR A 337 -14.71 2.06 -9.14
N ASP A 338 -13.82 1.23 -8.60
CA ASP A 338 -14.13 0.34 -7.49
C ASP A 338 -14.09 1.07 -6.15
N MET A 339 -13.13 1.99 -5.97
CA MET A 339 -13.08 2.86 -4.80
C MET A 339 -14.35 3.72 -4.69
N VAL A 340 -14.80 4.31 -5.79
CA VAL A 340 -16.06 5.07 -5.83
C VAL A 340 -17.28 4.20 -5.48
N LYS A 341 -17.34 2.96 -5.99
CA LYS A 341 -18.42 2.01 -5.62
C LYS A 341 -18.38 1.67 -4.13
N LEU A 342 -17.19 1.42 -3.59
CA LEU A 342 -16.99 1.11 -2.17
C LEU A 342 -17.43 2.28 -1.28
N ILE A 343 -16.97 3.49 -1.55
CA ILE A 343 -17.37 4.70 -0.81
C ILE A 343 -18.89 4.90 -0.85
N LYS A 344 -19.52 4.73 -2.03
CA LYS A 344 -20.99 4.81 -2.17
C LYS A 344 -21.72 3.70 -1.40
N LYS A 345 -21.16 2.48 -1.33
CA LYS A 345 -21.72 1.37 -0.53
C LYS A 345 -21.69 1.73 0.96
N ILE A 346 -20.55 2.21 1.45
CA ILE A 346 -20.36 2.63 2.84
C ILE A 346 -21.32 3.78 3.21
N GLY A 347 -21.48 4.78 2.34
CA GLY A 347 -22.40 5.90 2.56
C GLY A 347 -23.90 5.56 2.48
N LYS A 348 -24.26 4.28 2.21
CA LYS A 348 -25.62 3.74 2.29
C LYS A 348 -25.85 2.86 3.51
N ASP A 349 -24.80 2.54 4.27
CA ASP A 349 -24.90 1.75 5.51
C ASP A 349 -25.27 2.68 6.67
N ASP A 350 -26.50 2.60 7.13
CA ASP A 350 -27.01 3.43 8.24
C ASP A 350 -26.28 3.20 9.56
N ASP A 351 -25.57 2.09 9.70
CA ASP A 351 -24.75 1.81 10.89
C ASP A 351 -23.41 2.56 10.86
N VAL A 352 -22.92 3.00 9.70
CA VAL A 352 -21.70 3.81 9.57
C VAL A 352 -21.98 5.24 10.03
N LYS A 353 -21.19 5.73 10.98
CA LYS A 353 -21.32 7.08 11.57
C LYS A 353 -20.13 7.98 11.27
N ALA A 354 -18.98 7.42 10.93
CA ALA A 354 -17.79 8.15 10.52
C ALA A 354 -16.94 7.30 9.58
N VAL A 355 -16.11 7.96 8.79
CA VAL A 355 -15.20 7.31 7.86
C VAL A 355 -13.77 7.77 8.12
N VAL A 356 -12.84 6.83 8.17
CA VAL A 356 -11.40 7.09 8.11
C VAL A 356 -10.91 6.61 6.74
N LEU A 357 -10.33 7.51 5.96
CA LEU A 357 -9.67 7.18 4.70
C LEU A 357 -8.16 7.06 4.98
N ARG A 358 -7.65 5.84 5.01
CA ARG A 358 -6.21 5.56 5.13
C ARG A 358 -5.59 5.60 3.75
N VAL A 359 -4.73 6.61 3.50
CA VAL A 359 -4.12 6.85 2.19
C VAL A 359 -2.64 6.53 2.24
N ASN A 360 -2.21 5.57 1.43
CA ASN A 360 -0.81 5.26 1.17
C ASN A 360 -0.57 5.19 -0.34
N SER A 361 -0.53 6.37 -0.99
CA SER A 361 -0.55 6.50 -2.45
C SER A 361 0.38 7.60 -2.97
N PRO A 362 1.22 7.30 -3.97
CA PRO A 362 2.02 8.30 -4.67
C PRO A 362 1.18 9.18 -5.65
N GLY A 363 -0.10 8.85 -5.81
CA GLY A 363 -1.01 9.45 -6.78
C GLY A 363 -1.27 8.55 -7.98
N GLY A 364 -1.62 9.13 -9.13
CA GLY A 364 -1.94 8.41 -10.36
C GLY A 364 -2.85 9.21 -11.28
N SER A 365 -3.91 8.58 -11.79
CA SER A 365 -4.89 9.22 -12.67
C SER A 365 -5.54 10.43 -12.02
N ALA A 366 -5.50 11.56 -12.72
CA ALA A 366 -6.14 12.80 -12.27
C ALA A 366 -7.67 12.68 -12.32
N ASP A 367 -8.22 11.99 -13.32
CA ASP A 367 -9.67 11.77 -13.44
C ASP A 367 -10.19 10.87 -12.33
N ALA A 368 -9.56 9.72 -12.09
CA ALA A 368 -9.91 8.83 -10.99
C ALA A 368 -9.81 9.53 -9.63
N SER A 369 -8.78 10.37 -9.43
CA SER A 369 -8.62 11.15 -8.19
C SER A 369 -9.78 12.13 -7.96
N GLU A 370 -10.24 12.84 -9.01
CA GLU A 370 -11.42 13.74 -8.93
C GLU A 370 -12.70 12.95 -8.63
N GLN A 371 -12.89 11.77 -9.24
CA GLN A 371 -14.06 10.93 -9.01
C GLN A 371 -14.10 10.42 -7.56
N ILE A 372 -12.95 10.00 -7.01
CA ILE A 372 -12.83 9.56 -5.61
C ILE A 372 -13.05 10.76 -4.67
N TRP A 373 -12.40 11.91 -4.94
CA TRP A 373 -12.60 13.13 -4.16
C TRP A 373 -14.08 13.51 -4.09
N HIS A 374 -14.80 13.49 -5.23
CA HIS A 374 -16.23 13.79 -5.27
C HIS A 374 -17.05 12.77 -4.46
N ALA A 375 -16.71 11.48 -4.50
CA ALA A 375 -17.38 10.47 -3.69
C ALA A 375 -17.18 10.71 -2.19
N VAL A 376 -15.97 11.15 -1.77
CA VAL A 376 -15.68 11.56 -0.38
C VAL A 376 -16.52 12.79 0.00
N GLN A 377 -16.61 13.82 -0.85
CA GLN A 377 -17.47 15.00 -0.59
C GLN A 377 -18.93 14.60 -0.41
N THR A 378 -19.43 13.62 -1.19
CA THR A 378 -20.80 13.10 -1.06
C THR A 378 -21.07 12.49 0.33
N LEU A 379 -20.08 11.86 0.96
CA LEU A 379 -20.22 11.38 2.34
C LEU A 379 -20.38 12.56 3.33
N ARG A 380 -19.53 13.57 3.20
CA ARG A 380 -19.57 14.78 4.04
C ARG A 380 -20.88 15.54 3.91
N GLU A 381 -21.41 15.69 2.69
CA GLU A 381 -22.71 16.32 2.41
C GLU A 381 -23.88 15.55 3.07
N LYS A 382 -23.73 14.26 3.32
CA LYS A 382 -24.69 13.44 4.08
C LYS A 382 -24.51 13.57 5.60
N GLY A 383 -23.55 14.34 6.06
CA GLY A 383 -23.25 14.51 7.49
C GLY A 383 -22.39 13.41 8.09
N LEU A 384 -21.73 12.58 7.26
CA LEU A 384 -20.75 11.61 7.72
C LEU A 384 -19.37 12.30 7.78
N PRO A 385 -18.76 12.48 8.95
CA PRO A 385 -17.42 13.02 9.05
C PRO A 385 -16.40 12.08 8.41
N VAL A 386 -15.47 12.66 7.64
CA VAL A 386 -14.37 11.94 6.99
C VAL A 386 -13.05 12.46 7.52
N VAL A 387 -12.27 11.57 8.13
CA VAL A 387 -10.92 11.84 8.60
C VAL A 387 -9.93 11.09 7.72
N VAL A 388 -8.85 11.76 7.31
CA VAL A 388 -7.76 11.13 6.56
C VAL A 388 -6.63 10.77 7.50
N SER A 389 -6.07 9.56 7.33
CA SER A 389 -4.79 9.14 7.88
C SER A 389 -3.84 8.85 6.74
N MET A 390 -2.77 9.64 6.62
CA MET A 390 -1.75 9.44 5.61
C MET A 390 -0.73 8.40 6.08
N GLY A 391 -0.36 7.46 5.21
CA GLY A 391 0.70 6.49 5.41
C GLY A 391 2.07 7.04 5.00
N ASP A 392 2.85 6.21 4.32
CA ASP A 392 4.17 6.61 3.81
C ASP A 392 4.07 7.68 2.72
N TYR A 393 3.03 7.56 1.89
CA TYR A 393 2.74 8.46 0.78
C TYR A 393 1.29 8.90 0.79
N ALA A 394 1.05 10.17 0.64
CA ALA A 394 -0.26 10.73 0.28
C ALA A 394 -0.01 11.95 -0.60
N ALA A 395 0.57 11.70 -1.79
CA ALA A 395 1.10 12.73 -2.66
C ALA A 395 0.34 12.79 -3.98
N SER A 396 0.28 13.98 -4.56
CA SER A 396 -0.34 14.21 -5.87
C SER A 396 -1.80 13.75 -5.89
N GLY A 397 -2.18 12.70 -6.66
CA GLY A 397 -3.51 12.10 -6.61
C GLY A 397 -3.91 11.63 -5.21
N GLY A 398 -2.94 11.12 -4.42
CA GLY A 398 -3.15 10.74 -3.02
C GLY A 398 -3.51 11.95 -2.14
N TYR A 399 -2.88 13.11 -2.35
CA TYR A 399 -3.28 14.34 -1.68
C TYR A 399 -4.63 14.87 -2.21
N TYR A 400 -4.89 14.70 -3.52
CA TYR A 400 -6.14 15.09 -4.14
C TYR A 400 -7.35 14.45 -3.45
N ILE A 401 -7.33 13.13 -3.27
CA ILE A 401 -8.43 12.40 -2.60
C ILE A 401 -8.53 12.73 -1.11
N SER A 402 -7.47 13.29 -0.52
CA SER A 402 -7.37 13.61 0.91
C SER A 402 -7.78 15.05 1.24
N CYS A 403 -7.50 16.01 0.34
CA CYS A 403 -7.51 17.44 0.65
C CYS A 403 -8.86 18.00 1.11
N GLY A 404 -9.96 17.32 0.77
CA GLY A 404 -11.32 17.73 1.11
C GLY A 404 -11.90 17.06 2.37
N ALA A 405 -11.11 16.36 3.17
CA ALA A 405 -11.57 15.73 4.42
C ALA A 405 -11.83 16.76 5.52
N ASP A 406 -12.58 16.36 6.55
CA ASP A 406 -12.86 17.21 7.73
C ASP A 406 -11.63 17.37 8.63
N TYR A 407 -10.73 16.39 8.62
CA TYR A 407 -9.48 16.42 9.37
C TYR A 407 -8.44 15.49 8.72
N ILE A 408 -7.17 15.90 8.70
CA ILE A 408 -6.10 15.17 8.05
C ILE A 408 -4.94 14.96 9.02
N PHE A 409 -4.59 13.69 9.25
CA PHE A 409 -3.39 13.29 9.96
C PHE A 409 -2.31 12.82 9.00
N ALA A 410 -1.05 13.13 9.32
CA ALA A 410 0.13 12.57 8.66
C ALA A 410 1.16 12.16 9.71
N GLU A 411 1.98 11.14 9.40
CA GLU A 411 3.20 10.90 10.17
C GLU A 411 4.25 12.00 9.86
N PRO A 412 5.16 12.34 10.76
CA PRO A 412 6.19 13.35 10.50
C PRO A 412 6.99 13.11 9.21
N THR A 413 7.20 11.84 8.88
CA THR A 413 7.98 11.39 7.72
C THR A 413 7.12 11.03 6.50
N THR A 414 5.82 11.19 6.54
CA THR A 414 4.93 11.03 5.38
C THR A 414 5.36 11.95 4.24
N LEU A 415 5.44 11.43 3.02
CA LEU A 415 5.65 12.24 1.82
C LEU A 415 4.30 12.64 1.23
N THR A 416 3.99 13.94 1.25
CA THR A 416 2.67 14.48 0.85
C THR A 416 2.78 15.70 -0.05
N GLY A 417 1.67 16.35 -0.35
CA GLY A 417 1.62 17.49 -1.27
C GLY A 417 1.76 17.05 -2.72
N SER A 418 2.86 17.40 -3.36
CA SER A 418 3.08 17.19 -4.81
C SER A 418 1.90 17.68 -5.67
N ILE A 419 1.27 18.82 -5.24
CA ILE A 419 0.12 19.42 -5.90
C ILE A 419 0.56 19.92 -7.28
N GLY A 420 0.35 19.09 -8.30
CA GLY A 420 0.78 19.35 -9.66
C GLY A 420 0.31 18.26 -10.60
N ILE A 421 0.16 18.61 -11.87
CA ILE A 421 -0.32 17.73 -12.94
C ILE A 421 0.73 17.63 -14.03
N PHE A 422 0.85 16.48 -14.66
CA PHE A 422 1.64 16.27 -15.85
C PHE A 422 0.98 15.27 -16.81
N GLY A 423 1.45 15.29 -18.04
CA GLY A 423 1.17 14.29 -19.06
C GLY A 423 2.45 13.96 -19.81
N THR A 424 2.58 12.73 -20.24
CA THR A 424 3.71 12.26 -21.05
C THR A 424 3.18 11.52 -22.27
N VAL A 425 3.71 11.84 -23.45
CA VAL A 425 3.36 11.17 -24.69
C VAL A 425 4.64 10.78 -25.42
N PRO A 426 4.90 9.47 -25.66
CA PRO A 426 6.05 9.07 -26.45
C PRO A 426 5.84 9.44 -27.92
N ASN A 427 6.80 10.11 -28.53
CA ASN A 427 6.90 10.30 -29.97
C ASN A 427 7.81 9.22 -30.54
N MET A 428 7.24 8.34 -31.34
CA MET A 428 7.92 7.17 -31.93
C MET A 428 8.36 7.41 -33.39
N SER A 429 8.21 8.61 -33.95
CA SER A 429 8.49 8.89 -35.37
C SER A 429 9.90 8.42 -35.78
N LYS A 430 10.92 8.77 -34.98
CA LYS A 430 12.32 8.42 -35.31
C LYS A 430 12.64 6.93 -35.23
N ILE A 431 11.97 6.15 -34.35
CA ILE A 431 12.14 4.69 -34.34
C ILE A 431 11.42 4.04 -35.51
N LEU A 432 10.24 4.56 -35.90
CA LEU A 432 9.55 4.08 -37.10
C LEU A 432 10.40 4.28 -38.35
N ASP A 433 10.97 5.48 -38.54
CA ASP A 433 11.93 5.76 -39.63
C ASP A 433 13.11 4.77 -39.64
N LYS A 434 13.70 4.49 -38.47
CA LYS A 434 14.83 3.55 -38.34
C LYS A 434 14.49 2.11 -38.77
N VAL A 435 13.25 1.70 -38.52
CA VAL A 435 12.81 0.32 -38.89
C VAL A 435 12.08 0.26 -40.25
N GLY A 436 11.94 1.42 -40.93
CA GLY A 436 11.34 1.51 -42.26
C GLY A 436 9.82 1.37 -42.28
N LEU A 437 9.13 1.93 -41.27
CA LEU A 437 7.68 1.98 -41.20
C LEU A 437 7.17 3.37 -41.48
N ASP A 438 6.31 3.50 -42.49
CA ASP A 438 5.63 4.72 -42.87
C ASP A 438 4.17 4.68 -42.42
N ILE A 439 3.64 5.85 -41.98
CA ILE A 439 2.25 5.99 -41.57
C ILE A 439 1.60 7.07 -42.44
N ASP A 440 0.60 6.66 -43.19
CA ASP A 440 -0.26 7.54 -44.00
C ASP A 440 -1.72 7.42 -43.54
N GLY A 441 -2.50 8.49 -43.74
CA GLY A 441 -3.89 8.53 -43.30
C GLY A 441 -4.64 9.71 -43.82
N VAL A 442 -5.97 9.65 -43.76
CA VAL A 442 -6.90 10.71 -44.11
C VAL A 442 -7.79 11.04 -42.93
N GLY A 443 -8.07 12.32 -42.75
CA GLY A 443 -8.94 12.82 -41.68
C GLY A 443 -10.07 13.68 -42.22
N THR A 444 -11.18 13.71 -41.52
CA THR A 444 -12.32 14.61 -41.86
C THR A 444 -12.14 16.03 -41.33
N ASN A 445 -11.36 16.19 -40.27
CA ASN A 445 -11.16 17.46 -39.57
C ASN A 445 -9.69 17.63 -39.19
N ALA A 446 -9.27 18.82 -38.85
CA ALA A 446 -7.86 19.19 -38.62
C ALA A 446 -7.15 18.34 -37.55
N HIS A 447 -7.86 17.81 -36.55
CA HIS A 447 -7.29 17.06 -35.44
C HIS A 447 -7.95 15.69 -35.23
N SER A 448 -8.59 15.12 -36.26
CA SER A 448 -9.28 13.83 -36.17
C SER A 448 -8.33 12.64 -35.90
N ASP A 449 -7.07 12.81 -36.20
CA ASP A 449 -5.99 11.82 -36.01
C ASP A 449 -5.03 12.16 -34.88
N LEU A 450 -5.31 13.20 -34.08
CA LEU A 450 -4.46 13.67 -32.99
C LEU A 450 -4.04 12.51 -32.06
N GLN A 451 -5.01 11.67 -31.63
CA GLN A 451 -4.73 10.58 -30.70
C GLN A 451 -3.73 9.54 -31.23
N THR A 452 -3.73 9.32 -32.53
CA THR A 452 -2.82 8.41 -33.21
C THR A 452 -1.50 9.09 -33.54
N ASN A 453 -1.57 10.29 -34.11
CA ASN A 453 -0.38 11.00 -34.58
C ASN A 453 0.50 11.50 -33.46
N MET A 454 -0.05 11.84 -32.28
CA MET A 454 0.78 12.30 -31.16
C MET A 454 1.84 11.26 -30.74
N VAL A 455 1.56 9.94 -30.98
CA VAL A 455 2.51 8.85 -30.69
C VAL A 455 3.40 8.57 -31.90
N TYR A 456 2.86 8.55 -33.12
CA TYR A 456 3.59 8.08 -34.27
C TYR A 456 4.33 9.17 -35.04
N LYS A 457 3.82 10.42 -35.03
CA LYS A 457 4.42 11.56 -35.72
C LYS A 457 4.91 12.66 -34.79
N GLY A 458 4.46 12.61 -33.53
CA GLY A 458 4.63 13.70 -32.56
C GLY A 458 3.59 14.80 -32.74
N MET A 459 3.33 15.53 -31.66
CA MET A 459 2.42 16.68 -31.68
C MET A 459 3.05 17.86 -32.41
N ASN A 460 2.29 18.51 -33.28
CA ASN A 460 2.66 19.81 -33.79
C ASN A 460 2.50 20.91 -32.72
N PRO A 461 3.02 22.14 -32.93
CA PRO A 461 2.96 23.20 -31.91
C PRO A 461 1.55 23.61 -31.46
N GLU A 462 0.54 23.45 -32.29
CA GLU A 462 -0.87 23.75 -31.97
C GLU A 462 -1.45 22.64 -31.10
N GLU A 463 -1.26 21.39 -31.47
CA GLU A 463 -1.67 20.21 -30.72
C GLU A 463 -1.02 20.16 -29.36
N PHE A 464 0.31 20.46 -29.28
CA PHE A 464 1.01 20.56 -28.01
C PHE A 464 0.39 21.62 -27.10
N ARG A 465 0.06 22.83 -27.63
CA ARG A 465 -0.61 23.87 -26.83
C ARG A 465 -2.00 23.45 -26.36
N MET A 466 -2.77 22.75 -27.20
CA MET A 466 -4.07 22.21 -26.81
C MET A 466 -3.97 21.24 -25.64
N MET A 467 -3.03 20.29 -25.72
CA MET A 467 -2.78 19.31 -24.66
C MET A 467 -2.22 19.98 -23.39
N GLN A 468 -1.31 20.95 -23.53
CA GLN A 468 -0.78 21.73 -22.40
C GLN A 468 -1.91 22.49 -21.67
N THR A 469 -2.84 23.10 -22.40
CA THR A 469 -4.01 23.78 -21.81
C THR A 469 -4.90 22.80 -21.03
N MET A 470 -5.01 21.53 -21.46
CA MET A 470 -5.74 20.51 -20.72
C MET A 470 -5.07 20.22 -19.37
N VAL A 471 -3.73 20.10 -19.36
CA VAL A 471 -2.94 19.90 -18.12
C VAL A 471 -3.06 21.10 -17.18
N GLU A 472 -3.04 22.33 -17.72
CA GLU A 472 -3.22 23.58 -16.95
C GLU A 472 -4.61 23.65 -16.30
N ARG A 473 -5.67 23.26 -17.01
CA ARG A 473 -7.02 23.15 -16.44
C ARG A 473 -7.11 22.13 -15.32
N GLY A 474 -6.44 20.98 -15.49
CA GLY A 474 -6.35 19.97 -14.43
C GLY A 474 -5.66 20.52 -13.18
N TYR A 475 -4.56 21.25 -13.34
CA TYR A 475 -3.87 21.91 -12.23
C TYR A 475 -4.73 22.98 -11.55
N ASP A 476 -5.45 23.79 -12.33
CA ASP A 476 -6.37 24.79 -11.79
C ASP A 476 -7.50 24.13 -10.97
N LEU A 477 -8.06 23.04 -11.46
CA LEU A 477 -9.07 22.27 -10.73
C LEU A 477 -8.49 21.70 -9.43
N PHE A 478 -7.34 21.04 -9.48
CA PHE A 478 -6.70 20.45 -8.30
C PHE A 478 -6.41 21.50 -7.23
N THR A 479 -5.78 22.63 -7.59
CA THR A 479 -5.47 23.71 -6.64
C THR A 479 -6.73 24.34 -6.04
N ARG A 480 -7.82 24.41 -6.79
CA ARG A 480 -9.12 24.88 -6.30
C ARG A 480 -9.70 23.91 -5.28
N ARG A 481 -9.68 22.57 -5.54
CA ARG A 481 -10.12 21.55 -4.59
C ARG A 481 -9.33 21.59 -3.28
N CYS A 482 -8.03 21.79 -3.39
CA CYS A 482 -7.18 21.98 -2.21
C CYS A 482 -7.57 23.26 -1.43
N ALA A 483 -7.79 24.37 -2.11
CA ALA A 483 -8.17 25.63 -1.48
C ALA A 483 -9.52 25.52 -0.76
N GLU A 484 -10.51 24.90 -1.41
CA GLU A 484 -11.84 24.64 -0.83
C GLU A 484 -11.71 23.76 0.43
N GLY A 485 -10.99 22.63 0.34
CA GLY A 485 -10.87 21.69 1.46
C GLY A 485 -9.97 22.18 2.59
N ARG A 486 -8.97 23.01 2.31
CA ARG A 486 -8.08 23.59 3.33
C ARG A 486 -8.51 24.99 3.78
N HIS A 487 -9.69 25.46 3.38
CA HIS A 487 -10.28 26.75 3.76
C HIS A 487 -9.32 27.93 3.55
N THR A 488 -8.62 27.93 2.41
CA THR A 488 -7.64 28.96 2.03
C THR A 488 -7.86 29.45 0.60
N THR A 489 -7.01 30.34 0.10
CA THR A 489 -7.09 30.82 -1.27
C THR A 489 -6.35 29.92 -2.24
N GLN A 490 -6.80 29.87 -3.50
CA GLN A 490 -6.13 29.09 -4.54
C GLN A 490 -4.70 29.61 -4.79
N GLU A 491 -4.47 30.92 -4.65
CA GLU A 491 -3.15 31.55 -4.77
C GLU A 491 -2.20 31.06 -3.69
N ALA A 492 -2.67 30.92 -2.44
CA ALA A 492 -1.88 30.37 -1.34
C ALA A 492 -1.50 28.90 -1.63
N ILE A 493 -2.42 28.10 -2.14
CA ILE A 493 -2.12 26.73 -2.57
C ILE A 493 -1.11 26.71 -3.71
N LYS A 494 -1.23 27.59 -4.71
CA LYS A 494 -0.26 27.68 -5.83
C LYS A 494 1.15 28.02 -5.36
N GLN A 495 1.30 28.85 -4.31
CA GLN A 495 2.62 29.20 -3.75
C GLN A 495 3.36 28.02 -3.09
N ILE A 496 2.64 27.10 -2.46
CA ILE A 496 3.20 25.91 -1.81
C ILE A 496 3.07 24.65 -2.67
N GLY A 497 2.38 24.75 -3.80
CA GLY A 497 2.12 23.68 -4.75
C GLY A 497 3.26 23.48 -5.75
N GLU A 498 2.99 23.73 -7.02
CA GLU A 498 3.92 23.55 -8.15
C GLU A 498 4.55 22.14 -8.22
N GLY A 499 3.84 21.12 -7.72
CA GLY A 499 4.32 19.76 -7.67
C GLY A 499 5.31 19.45 -6.56
N ARG A 500 5.53 20.38 -5.60
CA ARG A 500 6.49 20.20 -4.50
C ARG A 500 6.03 19.13 -3.52
N VAL A 501 6.94 18.21 -3.20
CA VAL A 501 6.77 17.20 -2.16
C VAL A 501 7.17 17.79 -0.82
N TRP A 502 6.40 17.52 0.21
CA TRP A 502 6.61 17.95 1.58
C TRP A 502 6.62 16.76 2.53
N LEU A 503 7.40 16.84 3.60
CA LEU A 503 7.24 15.92 4.74
C LEU A 503 5.97 16.27 5.52
N GLY A 504 5.37 15.29 6.18
CA GLY A 504 4.19 15.51 7.03
C GLY A 504 4.38 16.61 8.06
N LYS A 505 5.56 16.67 8.71
CA LYS A 505 5.90 17.75 9.65
C LYS A 505 5.91 19.14 9.01
N ASP A 506 6.38 19.24 7.76
CA ASP A 506 6.41 20.51 7.04
C ASP A 506 5.02 20.85 6.50
N ALA A 507 4.26 19.82 6.06
CA ALA A 507 2.88 19.96 5.61
C ALA A 507 1.95 20.51 6.70
N LEU A 508 2.19 20.15 7.96
CA LEU A 508 1.50 20.75 9.12
C LEU A 508 1.77 22.27 9.21
N ASN A 509 3.04 22.67 9.08
CA ASN A 509 3.43 24.08 9.22
C ASN A 509 2.83 24.98 8.11
N ILE A 510 2.58 24.41 6.92
CA ILE A 510 2.01 25.15 5.78
C ILE A 510 0.51 24.90 5.56
N GLY A 511 -0.17 24.21 6.50
CA GLY A 511 -1.62 24.01 6.50
C GLY A 511 -2.15 22.97 5.53
N LEU A 512 -1.30 22.09 4.99
CA LEU A 512 -1.73 20.96 4.14
C LEU A 512 -2.29 19.78 4.95
N VAL A 513 -1.90 19.63 6.21
CA VAL A 513 -2.45 18.67 7.18
C VAL A 513 -2.83 19.38 8.48
N ASP A 514 -3.65 18.75 9.32
CA ASP A 514 -4.18 19.36 10.54
C ASP A 514 -3.41 18.95 11.78
N SER A 515 -2.88 17.72 11.81
CA SER A 515 -2.08 17.21 12.92
C SER A 515 -1.10 16.13 12.47
N LEU A 516 -0.06 15.92 13.27
CA LEU A 516 0.76 14.73 13.18
C LEU A 516 0.10 13.59 13.98
N GLY A 517 0.12 12.39 13.45
CA GLY A 517 -0.43 11.19 14.08
C GLY A 517 -0.67 10.05 13.10
N ASN A 518 -1.03 8.92 13.68
CA ASN A 518 -1.23 7.66 12.96
C ASN A 518 -2.72 7.35 12.73
N ILE A 519 -3.02 6.13 12.28
CA ILE A 519 -4.39 5.67 12.01
C ILE A 519 -5.26 5.65 13.28
N ASP A 520 -4.70 5.37 14.45
CA ASP A 520 -5.46 5.33 15.70
C ASP A 520 -5.94 6.73 16.09
N ASN A 521 -5.07 7.76 15.93
CA ASN A 521 -5.46 9.15 16.13
C ASN A 521 -6.58 9.58 15.17
N ALA A 522 -6.53 9.10 13.92
CA ALA A 522 -7.58 9.37 12.94
C ALA A 522 -8.91 8.68 13.31
N ILE A 523 -8.88 7.46 13.84
CA ILE A 523 -10.07 6.77 14.33
C ILE A 523 -10.66 7.50 15.54
N GLU A 524 -9.83 7.88 16.51
CA GLU A 524 -10.26 8.66 17.68
C GLU A 524 -10.89 9.99 17.26
N LYS A 525 -10.30 10.70 16.31
CA LYS A 525 -10.85 11.94 15.78
C LYS A 525 -12.17 11.74 15.05
N ALA A 526 -12.31 10.66 14.29
CA ALA A 526 -13.56 10.31 13.63
C ALA A 526 -14.67 10.00 14.64
N VAL A 527 -14.35 9.30 15.74
CA VAL A 527 -15.25 9.04 16.87
C VAL A 527 -15.68 10.34 17.55
N GLU A 528 -14.72 11.25 17.79
CA GLU A 528 -14.98 12.59 18.37
C GLU A 528 -15.95 13.39 17.48
N LEU A 529 -15.66 13.48 16.16
CA LEU A 529 -16.49 14.26 15.23
C LEU A 529 -17.90 13.70 15.07
N ALA A 530 -18.06 12.38 15.18
CA ALA A 530 -19.35 11.71 15.13
C ALA A 530 -20.04 11.59 16.51
N ALA A 531 -19.40 12.08 17.58
CA ALA A 531 -19.89 12.01 18.97
C ALA A 531 -20.33 10.60 19.40
N LEU A 532 -19.49 9.58 19.16
CA LEU A 532 -19.79 8.18 19.45
C LEU A 532 -19.27 7.77 20.82
N ASP A 533 -20.14 7.21 21.67
CA ASP A 533 -19.75 6.62 22.96
C ASP A 533 -19.43 5.12 22.85
N ASN A 534 -20.10 4.40 21.94
CA ASN A 534 -19.95 2.97 21.76
C ASN A 534 -19.96 2.64 20.27
N TYR A 535 -18.86 2.10 19.77
CA TYR A 535 -18.65 1.85 18.35
C TYR A 535 -17.83 0.58 18.11
N ARG A 536 -17.82 0.15 16.86
CA ARG A 536 -16.87 -0.82 16.33
C ARG A 536 -16.19 -0.28 15.10
N VAL A 537 -14.96 -0.70 14.87
CA VAL A 537 -14.22 -0.38 13.64
C VAL A 537 -14.48 -1.46 12.60
N ALA A 538 -14.77 -1.06 11.38
CA ALA A 538 -14.94 -1.95 10.24
C ALA A 538 -13.96 -1.55 9.13
N TYR A 539 -13.18 -2.50 8.65
CA TYR A 539 -12.10 -2.27 7.69
C TYR A 539 -12.55 -2.63 6.27
N TYR A 540 -12.19 -1.81 5.29
CA TYR A 540 -12.57 -1.97 3.89
C TYR A 540 -11.37 -1.71 2.95
N PRO A 541 -11.24 -2.48 1.83
CA PRO A 541 -12.09 -3.63 1.50
C PRO A 541 -12.02 -4.71 2.59
N GLU A 542 -13.09 -5.50 2.72
CA GLU A 542 -13.03 -6.70 3.56
C GLU A 542 -11.94 -7.63 3.02
N LYS A 543 -11.20 -8.30 3.91
CA LYS A 543 -10.14 -9.24 3.50
C LYS A 543 -10.75 -10.33 2.61
N THR A 544 -10.10 -10.62 1.49
CA THR A 544 -10.57 -11.63 0.52
C THR A 544 -10.51 -13.01 1.14
N ASP A 545 -11.55 -13.82 0.92
CA ASP A 545 -11.54 -15.24 1.31
C ASP A 545 -10.40 -15.95 0.53
N PRO A 546 -9.51 -16.69 1.22
CA PRO A 546 -8.43 -17.45 0.57
C PRO A 546 -8.91 -18.38 -0.55
N MET A 547 -10.17 -18.83 -0.49
CA MET A 547 -10.79 -19.65 -1.52
C MET A 547 -11.12 -18.85 -2.79
N GLU A 548 -11.57 -17.61 -2.66
CA GLU A 548 -11.78 -16.71 -3.82
C GLU A 548 -10.45 -16.37 -4.49
N GLU A 549 -9.40 -16.15 -3.70
CA GLU A 549 -8.05 -15.92 -4.21
C GLU A 549 -7.54 -17.14 -4.99
N LEU A 550 -7.72 -18.35 -4.43
CA LEU A 550 -7.35 -19.59 -5.11
C LEU A 550 -8.11 -19.77 -6.43
N LEU A 551 -9.41 -19.49 -6.45
CA LEU A 551 -10.21 -19.59 -7.67
C LEU A 551 -9.77 -18.59 -8.73
N SER A 552 -9.34 -17.40 -8.34
CA SER A 552 -8.79 -16.40 -9.26
C SER A 552 -7.45 -16.83 -9.88
N MET A 553 -6.65 -17.63 -9.17
CA MET A 553 -5.40 -18.20 -9.70
C MET A 553 -5.63 -19.29 -10.76
N PHE A 554 -6.80 -19.96 -10.74
CA PHE A 554 -7.20 -20.95 -11.75
C PHE A 554 -7.90 -20.33 -12.96
N ASP A 555 -8.10 -19.02 -12.97
CA ASP A 555 -8.56 -18.31 -14.16
C ASP A 555 -7.42 -18.33 -15.19
N ASN A 556 -7.59 -19.21 -16.22
CA ASN A 556 -6.58 -19.63 -17.19
C ASN A 556 -6.18 -18.50 -18.14
N THR A 557 -5.56 -17.44 -17.64
CA THR A 557 -4.86 -16.49 -18.50
C THR A 557 -3.48 -17.05 -18.86
N THR A 558 -3.25 -17.30 -20.14
CA THR A 558 -1.93 -17.72 -20.66
C THR A 558 -0.90 -16.61 -20.44
N ASP A 559 0.40 -16.96 -20.38
CA ASP A 559 1.47 -15.96 -20.24
C ASP A 559 1.47 -14.95 -21.41
N GLU A 560 1.00 -15.34 -22.58
CA GLU A 560 0.80 -14.46 -23.74
C GLU A 560 -0.35 -13.46 -23.51
N GLU A 561 -1.45 -13.90 -22.91
CA GLU A 561 -2.56 -13.03 -22.53
C GLU A 561 -2.15 -12.07 -21.41
N ARG A 562 -1.37 -12.52 -20.42
CA ARG A 562 -0.78 -11.65 -19.40
C ARG A 562 0.16 -10.60 -19.99
N LEU A 563 0.98 -10.97 -20.97
CA LEU A 563 1.84 -10.03 -21.69
C LEU A 563 1.01 -9.03 -22.50
N LEU A 564 -0.03 -9.50 -23.18
CA LEU A 564 -0.96 -8.65 -23.92
C LEU A 564 -1.75 -7.71 -22.99
N ILE A 565 -2.17 -8.19 -21.83
CA ILE A 565 -2.82 -7.37 -20.79
C ILE A 565 -1.85 -6.30 -20.30
N LYS A 566 -0.61 -6.64 -19.95
CA LYS A 566 0.42 -5.66 -19.55
C LYS A 566 0.75 -4.65 -20.64
N MET A 567 0.83 -5.08 -21.89
CA MET A 567 1.03 -4.16 -23.02
C MET A 567 -0.21 -3.25 -23.22
N ARG A 568 -1.41 -3.76 -23.00
CA ARG A 568 -2.65 -3.02 -23.09
C ARG A 568 -2.79 -2.03 -21.91
N GLU A 569 -2.41 -2.43 -20.71
CA GLU A 569 -2.32 -1.59 -19.52
C GLU A 569 -1.31 -0.45 -19.74
N PHE A 570 -0.12 -0.73 -20.26
CA PHE A 570 0.86 0.29 -20.63
C PHE A 570 0.32 1.27 -21.67
N ALA A 571 -0.40 0.76 -22.68
CA ALA A 571 -1.03 1.59 -23.71
C ALA A 571 -2.28 2.36 -23.22
N SER A 572 -2.92 1.88 -22.13
CA SER A 572 -4.11 2.50 -21.53
C SER A 572 -3.81 3.39 -20.33
N GLN A 573 -2.54 3.61 -19.98
CA GLN A 573 -2.17 4.53 -18.91
C GLN A 573 -2.78 5.91 -19.14
N PRO A 574 -3.31 6.54 -18.06
CA PRO A 574 -3.93 7.84 -18.19
C PRO A 574 -2.93 8.86 -18.72
N ARG A 575 -3.35 9.66 -19.70
CA ARG A 575 -2.49 10.66 -20.37
C ARG A 575 -2.21 11.88 -19.49
N VAL A 576 -3.05 12.10 -18.48
CA VAL A 576 -2.90 13.16 -17.48
C VAL A 576 -2.83 12.52 -16.11
N MET A 577 -1.71 12.72 -15.45
CA MET A 577 -1.39 12.05 -14.19
C MET A 577 -1.09 13.06 -13.09
N ALA A 578 -1.60 12.75 -11.90
CA ALA A 578 -1.21 13.34 -10.64
C ALA A 578 -0.40 12.30 -9.86
N LEU A 579 0.89 12.18 -10.20
CA LEU A 579 1.81 11.19 -9.63
C LEU A 579 3.03 11.88 -9.02
N MET A 580 3.47 11.37 -7.87
CA MET A 580 4.72 11.78 -7.25
C MET A 580 5.91 11.14 -7.98
N PRO A 581 7.09 11.78 -8.01
CA PRO A 581 8.31 11.13 -8.50
C PRO A 581 8.62 9.85 -7.73
N GLU A 582 8.98 8.79 -8.45
CA GLU A 582 9.51 7.59 -7.81
C GLU A 582 10.89 7.90 -7.22
N VAL A 583 11.02 7.73 -5.90
CA VAL A 583 12.26 7.93 -5.17
C VAL A 583 12.53 6.68 -4.35
N LYS A 584 13.64 6.01 -4.65
CA LYS A 584 14.16 4.96 -3.78
C LYS A 584 15.10 5.60 -2.77
N ILE A 585 14.69 5.60 -1.52
CA ILE A 585 15.51 5.99 -0.38
C ILE A 585 16.20 4.73 0.11
N GLN A 586 17.52 4.69 0.03
CA GLN A 586 18.37 3.58 0.50
C GLN A 586 19.08 3.97 1.78
#